data_0b82c19410b5fb098bb410c67fbe32b2
#
_entry.id   0b82c19410b5fb098bb410c67fbe32b2
#
_cell.length_a   1.000
_cell.length_b   1.000
_cell.length_c   1.000
_cell.angle_alpha   90.00
_cell.angle_beta   90.00
_cell.angle_gamma   90.00
#
_symmetry.space_group_name_H-M   'P 1'
#
loop_
_entity.id
_entity.type
_entity.pdbx_description
1 polymer ?
#
loop_
_entity_poly.entity_id
_entity_poly.type
_entity_poly.pdbx_seq_one_letter_code
_entity_poly.pdbx_strand_id
1 'polypeptide(L)'
;TVIDDPLISGGYGAYPIDDEGVDTRTKTLIVNGVLMDYLNHRETAHKFNLIPNGGARSQDGLHHPLVRMSNTMIMGGNHRDLDELIEDIDYGVFACGSRGGQVDTGRGSFQFAAQEAWLIENGELTKPLKDVSVSGMTLQILKQVDGLTRDAALAAPGFCGKGQTVPVGDGGPLMRIRDALVG
;
A
#
# COMPACT_ATOMS: atom_id res chain seq x y z
N THR A 1 -2.85 -11.00 -1.00
CA THR A 1 -1.75 -10.87 -1.98
C THR A 1 -1.44 -9.40 -2.21
N VAL A 2 -0.16 -9.04 -2.24
CA VAL A 2 0.32 -7.67 -2.53
C VAL A 2 1.29 -7.73 -3.71
N ILE A 3 1.10 -6.83 -4.66
CA ILE A 3 1.97 -6.69 -5.83
C ILE A 3 2.52 -5.26 -5.92
N ASP A 4 3.64 -5.10 -6.62
CA ASP A 4 4.11 -3.81 -7.13
C ASP A 4 4.27 -3.92 -8.65
N ASP A 5 3.47 -3.16 -9.40
CA ASP A 5 3.39 -3.29 -10.85
C ASP A 5 3.72 -1.98 -11.57
N PRO A 6 4.96 -1.87 -12.10
CA PRO A 6 5.37 -0.71 -12.89
C PRO A 6 4.79 -0.71 -14.31
N LEU A 7 4.12 -1.77 -14.73
CA LEU A 7 3.59 -1.92 -16.10
C LEU A 7 2.07 -1.67 -16.18
N ILE A 8 1.44 -1.33 -15.06
CA ILE A 8 0.00 -1.10 -15.00
C ILE A 8 -0.40 0.10 -15.87
N SER A 9 -1.30 -0.11 -16.81
CA SER A 9 -1.74 0.93 -17.74
C SER A 9 -2.43 2.07 -16.98
N GLY A 10 -1.96 3.31 -17.20
CA GLY A 10 -2.48 4.50 -16.52
C GLY A 10 -1.98 4.67 -15.08
N GLY A 11 -1.14 3.79 -14.58
CA GLY A 11 -0.52 3.93 -13.27
C GLY A 11 0.44 5.12 -13.22
N TYR A 12 0.32 5.97 -12.20
CA TYR A 12 1.17 7.17 -12.07
C TYR A 12 2.64 6.83 -11.81
N GLY A 13 2.90 5.69 -11.17
CA GLY A 13 4.25 5.14 -10.95
C GLY A 13 4.72 4.18 -12.06
N ALA A 14 4.12 4.19 -13.26
CA ALA A 14 4.47 3.25 -14.32
C ALA A 14 5.74 3.66 -15.08
N TYR A 15 6.59 2.68 -15.36
CA TYR A 15 7.80 2.83 -16.18
C TYR A 15 8.29 1.46 -16.67
N PRO A 16 8.77 1.35 -17.92
CA PRO A 16 9.22 0.06 -18.51
C PRO A 16 10.65 -0.34 -18.13
N ILE A 17 11.51 0.64 -17.86
CA ILE A 17 12.93 0.46 -17.52
C ILE A 17 13.24 1.37 -16.35
N ASP A 18 13.97 0.86 -15.36
CA ASP A 18 14.40 1.64 -14.21
C ASP A 18 15.62 2.53 -14.49
N ASP A 19 15.99 3.38 -13.54
CA ASP A 19 17.09 4.34 -13.72
C ASP A 19 18.49 3.70 -13.65
N GLU A 20 18.59 2.39 -13.47
CA GLU A 20 19.81 1.60 -13.66
C GLU A 20 19.81 0.80 -14.97
N GLY A 21 18.80 1.00 -15.85
CA GLY A 21 18.67 0.32 -17.13
C GLY A 21 18.20 -1.14 -17.00
N VAL A 22 17.51 -1.48 -15.93
CA VAL A 22 16.93 -2.81 -15.71
C VAL A 22 15.48 -2.82 -16.18
N ASP A 23 15.13 -3.78 -17.04
CA ASP A 23 13.74 -4.01 -17.44
C ASP A 23 12.88 -4.29 -16.21
N THR A 24 11.75 -3.61 -16.11
CA THR A 24 10.84 -3.78 -15.01
C THR A 24 9.89 -4.97 -15.21
N ARG A 25 9.37 -5.49 -14.12
CA ARG A 25 8.35 -6.53 -14.13
C ARG A 25 7.41 -6.35 -12.94
N THR A 26 6.23 -6.94 -13.01
CA THR A 26 5.36 -7.10 -11.85
C THR A 26 6.08 -7.90 -10.76
N LYS A 27 6.11 -7.39 -9.55
CA LYS A 27 6.70 -8.04 -8.38
C LYS A 27 5.58 -8.50 -7.47
N THR A 28 5.49 -9.79 -7.21
CA THR A 28 4.56 -10.33 -6.23
C THR A 28 5.25 -10.34 -4.88
N LEU A 29 4.93 -9.35 -4.04
CA LEU A 29 5.61 -9.13 -2.77
C LEU A 29 5.11 -10.06 -1.68
N ILE A 30 3.80 -10.25 -1.59
CA ILE A 30 3.15 -11.08 -0.57
C ILE A 30 2.09 -11.96 -1.24
N VAL A 31 2.09 -13.26 -0.92
CA VAL A 31 1.05 -14.21 -1.35
C VAL A 31 0.46 -14.86 -0.10
N ASN A 32 -0.86 -14.72 0.09
CA ASN A 32 -1.58 -15.29 1.23
C ASN A 32 -0.89 -15.04 2.58
N GLY A 33 -0.43 -13.79 2.79
CA GLY A 33 0.27 -13.38 4.00
C GLY A 33 1.75 -13.77 4.09
N VAL A 34 2.29 -14.49 3.10
CA VAL A 34 3.70 -14.90 3.06
C VAL A 34 4.50 -13.96 2.17
N LEU A 35 5.58 -13.38 2.71
CA LEU A 35 6.51 -12.54 1.95
C LEU A 35 7.29 -13.39 0.94
N MET A 36 7.21 -13.01 -0.34
CA MET A 36 7.78 -13.77 -1.46
C MET A 36 8.93 -13.05 -2.16
N ASP A 37 8.88 -11.72 -2.26
CA ASP A 37 9.89 -10.92 -2.98
C ASP A 37 10.07 -9.56 -2.30
N TYR A 38 11.12 -8.86 -2.70
CA TYR A 38 11.46 -7.51 -2.25
C TYR A 38 11.64 -6.60 -3.46
N LEU A 39 11.25 -5.34 -3.33
CA LEU A 39 11.72 -4.31 -4.25
C LEU A 39 13.24 -4.22 -4.14
N ASN A 40 13.94 -4.25 -5.26
CA ASN A 40 15.40 -4.20 -5.26
C ASN A 40 15.95 -3.41 -6.46
N HIS A 41 17.20 -3.00 -6.36
CA HIS A 41 18.03 -2.45 -7.41
C HIS A 41 19.32 -3.27 -7.49
N ARG A 42 20.24 -2.96 -8.41
CA ARG A 42 21.44 -3.80 -8.65
C ARG A 42 22.28 -4.05 -7.40
N GLU A 43 22.52 -3.03 -6.57
CA GLU A 43 23.30 -3.17 -5.33
C GLU A 43 22.62 -4.11 -4.33
N THR A 44 21.33 -3.87 -4.02
CA THR A 44 20.60 -4.71 -3.06
C THR A 44 20.36 -6.10 -3.61
N ALA A 45 20.10 -6.26 -4.90
CA ALA A 45 20.01 -7.57 -5.52
C ALA A 45 21.31 -8.37 -5.36
N HIS A 46 22.45 -7.75 -5.63
CA HIS A 46 23.75 -8.38 -5.41
C HIS A 46 23.97 -8.77 -3.93
N LYS A 47 23.67 -7.85 -3.01
CA LYS A 47 23.84 -8.06 -1.57
C LYS A 47 23.02 -9.25 -1.03
N PHE A 48 21.83 -9.47 -1.56
CA PHE A 48 20.92 -10.53 -1.13
C PHE A 48 20.90 -11.74 -2.08
N ASN A 49 21.81 -11.78 -3.07
CA ASN A 49 21.88 -12.84 -4.09
C ASN A 49 20.55 -13.02 -4.84
N LEU A 50 19.94 -11.90 -5.24
CA LEU A 50 18.71 -11.83 -6.01
C LEU A 50 18.98 -11.33 -7.43
N ILE A 51 17.98 -11.45 -8.29
CA ILE A 51 17.97 -10.82 -9.62
C ILE A 51 17.38 -9.41 -9.50
N PRO A 52 18.02 -8.37 -10.08
CA PRO A 52 17.45 -7.04 -10.14
C PRO A 52 16.04 -7.06 -10.75
N ASN A 53 15.11 -6.32 -10.15
CA ASN A 53 13.71 -6.37 -10.56
C ASN A 53 13.13 -5.02 -11.01
N GLY A 54 14.02 -4.09 -11.36
CA GLY A 54 13.60 -2.81 -11.88
C GLY A 54 12.99 -1.88 -10.83
N GLY A 55 13.55 -1.88 -9.62
CA GLY A 55 13.08 -1.02 -8.53
C GLY A 55 13.98 0.20 -8.26
N ALA A 56 14.98 0.45 -9.11
CA ALA A 56 15.88 1.60 -8.99
C ALA A 56 15.22 2.86 -9.58
N ARG A 57 14.90 3.83 -8.75
CA ARG A 57 14.27 5.08 -9.21
C ARG A 57 14.93 6.30 -8.59
N SER A 58 15.12 7.33 -9.39
CA SER A 58 15.64 8.63 -8.99
C SER A 58 14.67 9.75 -9.34
N GLN A 59 14.75 10.85 -8.61
CA GLN A 59 13.95 12.05 -8.88
C GLN A 59 14.30 12.67 -10.23
N ASP A 60 15.58 12.67 -10.56
CA ASP A 60 16.17 13.22 -11.78
C ASP A 60 17.59 12.67 -12.00
N GLY A 61 18.24 13.06 -13.10
CA GLY A 61 19.59 12.61 -13.46
C GLY A 61 20.74 13.07 -12.54
N LEU A 62 20.46 13.89 -11.52
CA LEU A 62 21.45 14.35 -10.54
C LEU A 62 21.38 13.56 -9.22
N HIS A 63 20.37 12.73 -9.07
CA HIS A 63 20.16 11.91 -7.87
C HIS A 63 20.54 10.44 -8.13
N HIS A 64 21.17 9.82 -7.15
CA HIS A 64 21.39 8.38 -7.20
C HIS A 64 20.06 7.61 -7.14
N PRO A 65 19.86 6.59 -8.00
CA PRO A 65 18.69 5.72 -7.91
C PRO A 65 18.61 5.02 -6.55
N LEU A 66 17.42 4.97 -5.99
CA LEU A 66 17.11 4.29 -4.74
C LEU A 66 16.07 3.22 -5.00
N VAL A 67 16.01 2.20 -4.15
CA VAL A 67 14.89 1.24 -4.16
C VAL A 67 13.60 1.96 -3.84
N ARG A 68 12.65 1.97 -4.78
CA ARG A 68 11.34 2.67 -4.68
C ARG A 68 10.23 1.78 -5.22
N MET A 69 9.04 1.97 -4.66
CA MET A 69 7.81 1.41 -5.20
C MET A 69 7.45 2.02 -6.57
N SER A 70 6.59 1.34 -7.31
CA SER A 70 5.94 1.83 -8.53
C SER A 70 4.44 2.06 -8.30
N ASN A 71 3.59 1.09 -8.64
CA ASN A 71 2.19 1.06 -8.29
C ASN A 71 1.97 -0.17 -7.39
N THR A 72 1.93 0.05 -6.08
CA THR A 72 1.79 -1.03 -5.11
C THR A 72 0.32 -1.24 -4.78
N MET A 73 -0.17 -2.48 -4.94
CA MET A 73 -1.57 -2.80 -4.76
C MET A 73 -1.78 -4.03 -3.88
N ILE A 74 -2.81 -3.96 -3.05
CA ILE A 74 -3.42 -5.14 -2.44
C ILE A 74 -4.43 -5.70 -3.43
N MET A 75 -4.36 -6.99 -3.70
CA MET A 75 -5.29 -7.67 -4.62
C MET A 75 -6.62 -7.96 -3.93
N GLY A 76 -7.70 -8.00 -4.71
CA GLY A 76 -9.03 -8.27 -4.21
C GLY A 76 -9.17 -9.61 -3.49
N GLY A 77 -10.13 -9.67 -2.58
CA GLY A 77 -10.49 -10.84 -1.78
C GLY A 77 -11.84 -11.44 -2.16
N ASN A 78 -12.61 -11.87 -1.17
CA ASN A 78 -13.83 -12.66 -1.38
C ASN A 78 -15.13 -11.89 -1.09
N HIS A 79 -15.11 -10.84 -0.27
CA HIS A 79 -16.30 -10.07 0.05
C HIS A 79 -16.77 -9.27 -1.15
N ARG A 80 -18.08 -9.25 -1.37
CA ARG A 80 -18.68 -8.59 -2.54
C ARG A 80 -18.50 -7.08 -2.50
N ASP A 81 -18.81 -6.48 -1.34
CA ASP A 81 -18.89 -5.03 -1.15
C ASP A 81 -18.63 -4.63 0.33
N LEU A 82 -18.84 -3.35 0.63
CA LEU A 82 -18.69 -2.82 1.99
C LEU A 82 -19.69 -3.44 2.96
N ASP A 83 -20.94 -3.61 2.57
CA ASP A 83 -21.99 -4.11 3.45
C ASP A 83 -21.66 -5.52 3.94
N GLU A 84 -21.26 -6.42 3.03
CA GLU A 84 -20.79 -7.77 3.39
C GLU A 84 -19.51 -7.75 4.23
N LEU A 85 -18.63 -6.76 4.00
CA LEU A 85 -17.35 -6.66 4.74
C LEU A 85 -17.54 -6.26 6.20
N ILE A 86 -18.62 -5.50 6.51
CA ILE A 86 -18.85 -4.96 7.86
C ILE A 86 -20.02 -5.62 8.60
N GLU A 87 -20.81 -6.51 7.98
CA GLU A 87 -22.05 -7.06 8.52
C GLU A 87 -21.92 -7.72 9.90
N ASP A 88 -20.74 -8.26 10.23
CA ASP A 88 -20.43 -8.92 11.50
C ASP A 88 -19.59 -8.06 12.46
N ILE A 89 -19.50 -6.75 12.22
CA ILE A 89 -18.77 -5.80 13.08
C ILE A 89 -19.76 -5.15 14.07
N ASP A 90 -19.64 -5.48 15.35
CA ASP A 90 -20.44 -4.85 16.41
C ASP A 90 -20.06 -3.36 16.58
N TYR A 91 -18.76 -3.07 16.57
CA TYR A 91 -18.23 -1.71 16.76
C TYR A 91 -16.92 -1.52 16.01
N GLY A 92 -16.81 -0.47 15.21
CA GLY A 92 -15.63 -0.21 14.39
C GLY A 92 -15.62 1.19 13.78
N VAL A 93 -14.60 1.44 12.95
CA VAL A 93 -14.47 2.69 12.20
C VAL A 93 -14.19 2.36 10.73
N PHE A 94 -15.03 2.91 9.86
CA PHE A 94 -14.75 2.98 8.42
C PHE A 94 -13.97 4.26 8.13
N ALA A 95 -12.73 4.12 7.63
CA ALA A 95 -11.87 5.22 7.22
C ALA A 95 -11.67 5.19 5.71
N CYS A 96 -11.92 6.32 5.04
CA CYS A 96 -11.88 6.44 3.60
C CYS A 96 -11.01 7.61 3.14
N GLY A 97 -10.28 7.40 2.04
CA GLY A 97 -9.35 8.39 1.50
C GLY A 97 -8.18 8.69 2.42
N SER A 98 -7.28 9.54 1.96
CA SER A 98 -6.10 9.95 2.74
C SER A 98 -5.89 11.46 2.66
N ARG A 99 -5.61 12.07 3.80
CA ARG A 99 -5.10 13.45 3.90
C ARG A 99 -3.57 13.49 4.07
N GLY A 100 -2.91 12.35 3.82
CA GLY A 100 -1.48 12.19 4.02
C GLY A 100 -1.13 11.55 5.36
N GLY A 101 0.15 11.26 5.53
CA GLY A 101 0.67 10.61 6.73
C GLY A 101 2.18 10.46 6.68
N GLN A 102 2.71 9.71 7.62
CA GLN A 102 4.14 9.46 7.75
C GLN A 102 4.42 7.97 7.96
N VAL A 103 5.54 7.54 7.43
CA VAL A 103 6.07 6.19 7.61
C VAL A 103 7.50 6.28 8.13
N ASP A 104 7.77 5.63 9.26
CA ASP A 104 9.14 5.36 9.71
C ASP A 104 9.55 3.97 9.18
N THR A 105 10.27 3.96 8.07
CA THR A 105 10.71 2.72 7.43
C THR A 105 11.75 1.96 8.25
N GLY A 106 12.48 2.63 9.14
CA GLY A 106 13.45 2.01 10.03
C GLY A 106 12.79 1.20 11.17
N ARG A 107 11.68 1.72 11.68
CA ARG A 107 10.88 1.06 12.73
C ARG A 107 9.72 0.24 12.18
N GLY A 108 9.29 0.52 10.95
CA GLY A 108 8.12 -0.10 10.33
C GLY A 108 6.79 0.43 10.88
N SER A 109 6.77 1.64 11.44
CA SER A 109 5.55 2.27 11.94
C SER A 109 4.99 3.26 10.92
N PHE A 110 3.68 3.47 10.97
CA PHE A 110 3.00 4.44 10.13
C PHE A 110 1.86 5.14 10.88
N GLN A 111 1.46 6.30 10.38
CA GLN A 111 0.24 7.01 10.75
C GLN A 111 -0.29 7.74 9.52
N PHE A 112 -1.56 7.53 9.16
CA PHE A 112 -2.25 8.21 8.07
C PHE A 112 -3.57 8.79 8.54
N ALA A 113 -3.85 10.03 8.17
CA ALA A 113 -5.13 10.68 8.43
C ALA A 113 -6.15 10.33 7.33
N ALA A 114 -7.35 9.93 7.73
CA ALA A 114 -8.44 9.69 6.81
C ALA A 114 -9.02 11.01 6.28
N GLN A 115 -9.50 11.00 5.04
CA GLN A 115 -10.24 12.11 4.46
C GLN A 115 -11.67 12.17 5.03
N GLU A 116 -12.28 11.00 5.13
CA GLU A 116 -13.61 10.79 5.71
C GLU A 116 -13.57 9.57 6.63
N ALA A 117 -14.41 9.58 7.66
CA ALA A 117 -14.57 8.41 8.52
C ALA A 117 -15.99 8.34 9.09
N TRP A 118 -16.41 7.10 9.35
CA TRP A 118 -17.73 6.77 9.88
C TRP A 118 -17.63 5.75 10.99
N LEU A 119 -18.48 5.88 12.00
CA LEU A 119 -18.63 4.87 13.02
C LEU A 119 -19.43 3.68 12.45
N ILE A 120 -18.95 2.46 12.71
CA ILE A 120 -19.67 1.22 12.43
C ILE A 120 -20.29 0.77 13.76
N GLU A 121 -21.61 0.55 13.76
CA GLU A 121 -22.35 -0.01 14.90
C GLU A 121 -23.30 -1.10 14.37
N ASN A 122 -23.15 -2.34 14.84
CA ASN A 122 -23.95 -3.51 14.44
C ASN A 122 -24.06 -3.71 12.91
N GLY A 123 -22.95 -3.64 12.22
CA GLY A 123 -22.88 -3.85 10.77
C GLY A 123 -23.32 -2.67 9.91
N GLU A 124 -23.58 -1.51 10.47
CA GLU A 124 -24.06 -0.34 9.74
C GLU A 124 -23.17 0.89 9.96
N LEU A 125 -23.04 1.74 8.93
CA LEU A 125 -22.40 3.06 9.05
C LEU A 125 -23.40 4.03 9.71
N THR A 126 -23.07 4.55 10.90
CA THR A 126 -24.04 5.33 11.70
C THR A 126 -23.73 6.82 11.76
N LYS A 127 -22.54 7.20 12.22
CA LYS A 127 -22.20 8.61 12.48
C LYS A 127 -20.91 9.00 11.76
N PRO A 128 -20.85 10.17 11.11
CA PRO A 128 -19.60 10.70 10.61
C PRO A 128 -18.66 11.04 11.79
N LEU A 129 -17.39 10.72 11.62
CA LEU A 129 -16.31 11.01 12.55
C LEU A 129 -15.40 12.08 11.99
N LYS A 130 -14.78 12.88 12.85
CA LYS A 130 -13.90 13.96 12.48
C LYS A 130 -12.47 13.67 12.94
N ASP A 131 -11.50 14.07 12.10
CA ASP A 131 -10.06 14.03 12.41
C ASP A 131 -9.54 12.64 12.78
N VAL A 132 -10.04 11.61 12.09
CA VAL A 132 -9.64 10.22 12.31
C VAL A 132 -8.29 9.96 11.66
N SER A 133 -7.42 9.26 12.37
CA SER A 133 -6.18 8.69 11.84
C SER A 133 -6.07 7.19 12.17
N VAL A 134 -5.41 6.46 11.27
CA VAL A 134 -5.07 5.04 11.48
C VAL A 134 -3.55 4.94 11.65
N SER A 135 -3.11 4.25 12.68
CA SER A 135 -1.69 4.07 12.97
C SER A 135 -1.36 2.65 13.43
N GLY A 136 -0.09 2.27 13.29
CA GLY A 136 0.35 0.96 13.74
C GLY A 136 1.73 0.56 13.22
N MET A 137 2.09 -0.66 13.55
CA MET A 137 3.27 -1.34 13.01
C MET A 137 2.85 -2.11 11.75
N THR A 138 3.47 -1.83 10.61
CA THR A 138 3.08 -2.35 9.30
C THR A 138 2.86 -3.87 9.30
N LEU A 139 3.84 -4.63 9.81
CA LEU A 139 3.73 -6.09 9.82
C LEU A 139 2.66 -6.61 10.81
N GLN A 140 2.37 -5.87 11.87
CA GLN A 140 1.30 -6.25 12.80
C GLN A 140 -0.06 -5.99 12.17
N ILE A 141 -0.26 -4.82 11.56
CA ILE A 141 -1.49 -4.47 10.86
C ILE A 141 -1.78 -5.45 9.71
N LEU A 142 -0.77 -5.78 8.89
CA LEU A 142 -0.95 -6.76 7.81
C LEU A 142 -1.40 -8.15 8.30
N LYS A 143 -0.99 -8.55 9.51
CA LYS A 143 -1.44 -9.80 10.12
C LYS A 143 -2.87 -9.76 10.65
N GLN A 144 -3.40 -8.56 10.87
CA GLN A 144 -4.75 -8.33 11.37
C GLN A 144 -5.79 -8.18 10.24
N VAL A 145 -5.35 -8.22 8.99
CA VAL A 145 -6.25 -8.20 7.82
C VAL A 145 -6.98 -9.54 7.75
N ASP A 146 -8.31 -9.50 7.88
CA ASP A 146 -9.16 -10.68 7.85
C ASP A 146 -10.28 -10.61 6.80
N GLY A 147 -10.47 -9.46 6.15
CA GLY A 147 -11.47 -9.30 5.10
C GLY A 147 -10.99 -8.34 4.01
N LEU A 148 -11.29 -8.67 2.75
CA LEU A 148 -11.02 -7.84 1.57
C LEU A 148 -12.19 -7.94 0.61
N THR A 149 -12.62 -6.82 0.02
CA THR A 149 -13.59 -6.86 -1.09
C THR A 149 -12.94 -7.37 -2.38
N ARG A 150 -13.78 -7.76 -3.36
CA ARG A 150 -13.30 -8.32 -4.65
C ARG A 150 -12.63 -7.27 -5.52
N ASP A 151 -13.24 -6.09 -5.57
CA ASP A 151 -12.83 -5.05 -6.50
C ASP A 151 -11.67 -4.25 -5.90
N ALA A 152 -10.52 -4.37 -6.54
CA ALA A 152 -9.33 -3.57 -6.25
C ALA A 152 -9.16 -2.51 -7.34
N ALA A 153 -8.90 -1.28 -6.94
CA ALA A 153 -8.66 -0.16 -7.83
C ALA A 153 -7.39 0.59 -7.47
N LEU A 154 -6.77 1.22 -8.47
CA LEU A 154 -5.75 2.23 -8.21
C LEU A 154 -6.40 3.42 -7.51
N ALA A 155 -5.77 3.88 -6.44
CA ALA A 155 -6.12 5.11 -5.76
C ALA A 155 -5.59 6.35 -6.52
N ALA A 156 -5.74 7.52 -5.94
CA ALA A 156 -5.21 8.74 -6.50
C ALA A 156 -3.67 8.68 -6.63
N PRO A 157 -3.10 9.36 -7.65
CA PRO A 157 -1.66 9.43 -7.82
C PRO A 157 -0.99 10.09 -6.61
N GLY A 158 0.20 9.61 -6.26
CA GLY A 158 0.96 10.07 -5.12
C GLY A 158 2.45 10.21 -5.38
N PHE A 159 3.16 10.65 -4.37
CA PHE A 159 4.61 10.79 -4.40
C PHE A 159 5.24 10.04 -3.22
N CYS A 160 6.26 9.24 -3.53
CA CYS A 160 7.08 8.60 -2.52
C CYS A 160 8.26 9.50 -2.18
N GLY A 161 8.39 9.94 -0.92
CA GLY A 161 9.51 10.71 -0.39
C GLY A 161 10.55 9.81 0.29
N LYS A 162 11.83 9.92 -0.11
CA LYS A 162 12.97 9.22 0.50
C LYS A 162 14.25 10.04 0.29
N GLY A 163 14.28 11.25 0.84
CA GLY A 163 15.34 12.24 0.55
C GLY A 163 15.27 12.82 -0.85
N GLN A 164 14.53 12.22 -1.74
CA GLN A 164 14.19 12.60 -3.10
C GLN A 164 12.79 12.08 -3.42
N THR A 165 12.10 12.64 -4.41
CA THR A 165 10.68 12.38 -4.67
C THR A 165 10.49 11.69 -6.03
N VAL A 166 9.67 10.63 -6.08
CA VAL A 166 9.26 9.99 -7.34
C VAL A 166 7.74 9.78 -7.39
N PRO A 167 7.11 9.87 -8.59
CA PRO A 167 5.70 9.57 -8.74
C PRO A 167 5.43 8.09 -8.48
N VAL A 168 4.34 7.79 -7.77
CA VAL A 168 3.91 6.42 -7.44
C VAL A 168 2.40 6.30 -7.48
N GLY A 169 1.91 5.07 -7.61
CA GLY A 169 0.53 4.72 -7.40
C GLY A 169 0.40 3.76 -6.21
N ASP A 170 -0.72 3.80 -5.55
CA ASP A 170 -1.13 2.80 -4.61
C ASP A 170 -2.58 2.38 -4.90
N GLY A 171 -3.01 1.28 -4.33
CA GLY A 171 -4.37 0.83 -4.55
C GLY A 171 -4.71 -0.46 -3.81
N GLY A 172 -5.97 -0.80 -3.89
CA GLY A 172 -6.48 -2.02 -3.28
C GLY A 172 -8.00 -2.05 -3.20
N PRO A 173 -8.53 -3.11 -2.58
CA PRO A 173 -9.93 -3.23 -2.22
C PRO A 173 -10.22 -2.49 -0.91
N LEU A 174 -11.48 -2.46 -0.50
CA LEU A 174 -11.82 -2.20 0.90
C LEU A 174 -11.24 -3.33 1.76
N MET A 175 -10.66 -2.96 2.89
CA MET A 175 -9.91 -3.87 3.73
C MET A 175 -10.39 -3.78 5.18
N ARG A 176 -10.72 -4.91 5.78
CA ARG A 176 -11.03 -5.02 7.20
C ARG A 176 -9.77 -5.41 7.97
N ILE A 177 -9.50 -4.65 9.01
CA ILE A 177 -8.36 -4.85 9.89
C ILE A 177 -8.89 -4.94 11.33
N ARG A 178 -8.51 -6.00 12.05
CA ARG A 178 -8.79 -6.12 13.48
C ARG A 178 -7.75 -5.35 14.29
N ASP A 179 -8.18 -4.81 15.43
CA ASP A 179 -7.29 -4.21 16.45
C ASP A 179 -6.33 -3.11 15.90
N ALA A 180 -6.77 -2.36 14.87
CA ALA A 180 -6.05 -1.19 14.42
C ALA A 180 -6.16 -0.05 15.44
N LEU A 181 -5.07 0.69 15.64
CA LEU A 181 -5.12 1.89 16.46
C LEU A 181 -5.72 3.04 15.65
N VAL A 182 -6.88 3.50 16.11
CA VAL A 182 -7.63 4.62 15.53
C VAL A 182 -7.67 5.76 16.55
N GLY A 183 -7.31 6.97 16.11
CA GLY A 183 -7.29 8.16 16.96
C GLY A 183 -7.63 9.43 16.21
#